data_2ebbb62b34b0a74cdc591c6b87a60bc9
#
_entry.id   2ebbb62b34b0a74cdc591c6b87a60bc9
#
_cell.length_a   1.000
_cell.length_b   1.000
_cell.length_c   1.000
_cell.angle_alpha   90.00
_cell.angle_beta   90.00
_cell.angle_gamma   90.00
#
_symmetry.space_group_name_H-M   'P 1'
#
loop_
_entity.id
_entity.type
_entity.pdbx_description
1 polymer ?
#
loop_
_entity_poly.entity_id
_entity_poly.type
_entity_poly.pdbx_seq_one_letter_code
_entity_poly.pdbx_strand_id
1 'polypeptide(L)'
;MKSDDSVWFTDPPFGILGNYEGHVATPELPTNVYRLDKSGQLTVATGDINRPNGLAFSPDESKLYVVEAALNPRVIQVFDVTDNGTKLANKRPFINAEPGGTPDGFRVDVDGNLWCGWGMGNEQQDGVKVFDPTGKPIGFIALPERCANVCFGGVKRNRLFMAASHSVYSLYVNTQGVKGG
;
A
#
# COMPACT_ATOMS: atom_id res chain seq x y z
N MET A 1 -2.86 0.95 -11.27
CA MET A 1 -3.97 1.27 -12.22
C MET A 1 -4.88 0.05 -12.27
N LYS A 2 -6.18 0.24 -12.18
CA LYS A 2 -7.17 -0.83 -12.21
C LYS A 2 -7.42 -1.29 -13.66
N SER A 3 -8.02 -2.48 -13.86
CA SER A 3 -8.27 -3.06 -15.20
C SER A 3 -9.23 -2.22 -16.07
N ASP A 4 -10.00 -1.32 -15.46
CA ASP A 4 -10.91 -0.37 -16.13
C ASP A 4 -10.22 0.96 -16.51
N ASP A 5 -8.89 1.02 -16.43
CA ASP A 5 -8.05 2.20 -16.65
C ASP A 5 -8.23 3.33 -15.63
N SER A 6 -8.95 3.10 -14.53
CA SER A 6 -9.00 4.07 -13.44
C SER A 6 -7.72 4.05 -12.60
N VAL A 7 -7.35 5.22 -12.10
CA VAL A 7 -6.22 5.39 -11.17
C VAL A 7 -6.78 5.64 -9.77
N TRP A 8 -6.35 4.86 -8.80
CA TRP A 8 -6.71 5.03 -7.41
C TRP A 8 -5.47 5.44 -6.62
N PHE A 9 -5.61 6.44 -5.77
CA PHE A 9 -4.50 6.97 -4.99
C PHE A 9 -4.95 7.47 -3.63
N THR A 10 -4.01 7.51 -2.70
CA THR A 10 -4.14 8.10 -1.38
C THR A 10 -3.50 9.48 -1.39
N ASP A 11 -4.08 10.40 -0.63
CA ASP A 11 -3.56 11.77 -0.47
C ASP A 11 -3.28 12.07 1.01
N PRO A 12 -2.21 11.49 1.59
CA PRO A 12 -1.83 11.75 2.98
C PRO A 12 -1.05 13.08 3.09
N PRO A 13 -1.06 13.73 4.26
CA PRO A 13 -0.42 15.03 4.43
C PRO A 13 1.09 14.95 4.74
N PHE A 14 1.76 13.79 4.59
CA PHE A 14 3.12 13.56 5.09
C PHE A 14 4.12 14.59 4.57
N GLY A 15 4.09 14.92 3.28
CA GLY A 15 5.00 15.88 2.67
C GLY A 15 4.81 17.34 3.11
N ILE A 16 3.72 17.64 3.83
CA ILE A 16 3.37 19.02 4.27
C ILE A 16 3.22 19.18 5.78
N LEU A 17 3.48 18.12 6.56
CA LEU A 17 3.43 18.17 8.03
C LEU A 17 4.68 18.80 8.66
N GLY A 18 5.78 18.87 7.93
CA GLY A 18 7.06 19.36 8.43
C GLY A 18 8.00 19.76 7.29
N ASN A 19 9.25 20.10 7.65
CA ASN A 19 10.26 20.54 6.70
C ASN A 19 11.27 19.44 6.34
N TYR A 20 10.99 18.18 6.67
CA TYR A 20 11.88 17.06 6.41
C TYR A 20 11.60 16.41 5.04
N GLU A 21 10.34 16.08 4.76
CA GLU A 21 9.91 15.46 3.50
C GLU A 21 9.41 16.50 2.46
N GLY A 22 9.22 17.73 2.90
CA GLY A 22 8.76 18.85 2.09
C GLY A 22 8.83 20.14 2.89
N HIS A 23 7.75 20.90 2.92
CA HIS A 23 7.60 22.09 3.77
C HIS A 23 6.16 22.20 4.28
N VAL A 24 6.00 22.83 5.43
CA VAL A 24 4.68 23.00 6.05
C VAL A 24 3.75 23.76 5.10
N ALA A 25 2.61 23.17 4.80
CA ALA A 25 1.57 23.76 3.97
C ALA A 25 0.18 23.32 4.42
N THR A 26 -0.86 24.00 3.92
CA THR A 26 -2.24 23.59 4.09
C THR A 26 -2.60 22.59 2.97
N PRO A 27 -3.26 21.45 3.28
CA PRO A 27 -3.75 20.54 2.26
C PRO A 27 -4.67 21.23 1.26
N GLU A 28 -4.50 20.98 -0.02
CA GLU A 28 -5.40 21.48 -1.08
C GLU A 28 -6.71 20.69 -1.11
N LEU A 29 -6.62 19.38 -0.81
CA LEU A 29 -7.76 18.44 -0.74
C LEU A 29 -7.79 17.76 0.63
N PRO A 30 -8.95 17.24 1.07
CA PRO A 30 -9.02 16.35 2.23
C PRO A 30 -8.16 15.10 2.04
N THR A 31 -7.58 14.59 3.14
CA THR A 31 -6.74 13.38 3.13
C THR A 31 -7.61 12.13 2.95
N ASN A 32 -7.97 11.80 1.72
CA ASN A 32 -8.88 10.72 1.35
C ASN A 32 -8.18 9.69 0.45
N VAL A 33 -8.93 8.63 0.13
CA VAL A 33 -8.67 7.78 -1.03
C VAL A 33 -9.47 8.32 -2.20
N TYR A 34 -8.81 8.54 -3.31
CA TYR A 34 -9.40 9.11 -4.53
C TYR A 34 -9.40 8.11 -5.68
N ARG A 35 -10.35 8.28 -6.59
CA ARG A 35 -10.43 7.57 -7.87
C ARG A 35 -10.52 8.59 -8.99
N LEU A 36 -9.57 8.49 -9.93
CA LEU A 36 -9.59 9.21 -11.20
C LEU A 36 -10.02 8.22 -12.29
N ASP A 37 -11.12 8.48 -12.96
CA ASP A 37 -11.56 7.62 -14.04
C ASP A 37 -10.87 7.96 -15.38
N LYS A 38 -11.08 7.11 -16.39
CA LYS A 38 -10.49 7.30 -17.72
C LYS A 38 -10.95 8.56 -18.45
N SER A 39 -12.02 9.22 -18.00
CA SER A 39 -12.49 10.50 -18.55
C SER A 39 -11.80 11.69 -17.91
N GLY A 40 -11.00 11.47 -16.85
CA GLY A 40 -10.38 12.51 -16.05
C GLY A 40 -11.25 13.00 -14.89
N GLN A 41 -12.39 12.35 -14.61
CA GLN A 41 -13.22 12.73 -13.47
C GLN A 41 -12.63 12.20 -12.16
N LEU A 42 -12.33 13.12 -11.25
CA LEU A 42 -11.87 12.83 -9.90
C LEU A 42 -13.06 12.68 -8.95
N THR A 43 -13.06 11.61 -8.17
CA THR A 43 -14.08 11.33 -7.14
C THR A 43 -13.42 10.86 -5.84
N VAL A 44 -14.05 11.13 -4.70
CA VAL A 44 -13.65 10.54 -3.42
C VAL A 44 -14.16 9.10 -3.39
N ALA A 45 -13.24 8.14 -3.26
CA ALA A 45 -13.57 6.73 -3.11
C ALA A 45 -13.98 6.42 -1.66
N THR A 46 -13.25 6.97 -0.68
CA THR A 46 -13.63 6.96 0.74
C THR A 46 -12.87 8.03 1.52
N GLY A 47 -13.55 8.64 2.50
CA GLY A 47 -12.97 9.48 3.54
C GLY A 47 -12.85 8.77 4.90
N ASP A 48 -13.20 7.48 4.98
CA ASP A 48 -13.24 6.72 6.25
C ASP A 48 -11.88 6.12 6.63
N ILE A 49 -10.79 6.74 6.18
CA ILE A 49 -9.41 6.34 6.52
C ILE A 49 -8.62 7.57 6.97
N ASN A 50 -8.02 7.46 8.15
CA ASN A 50 -7.17 8.51 8.68
C ASN A 50 -5.72 8.33 8.21
N ARG A 51 -5.18 9.34 7.50
CA ARG A 51 -3.83 9.31 6.90
C ARG A 51 -3.64 8.04 6.06
N PRO A 52 -4.42 7.87 4.98
CA PRO A 52 -4.24 6.71 4.10
C PRO A 52 -2.84 6.72 3.51
N ASN A 53 -2.16 5.56 3.51
CA ASN A 53 -0.83 5.39 2.92
C ASN A 53 -0.88 4.36 1.79
N GLY A 54 -0.08 3.32 1.77
CA GLY A 54 -0.07 2.32 0.72
C GLY A 54 -1.47 1.78 0.40
N LEU A 55 -1.73 1.51 -0.87
CA LEU A 55 -2.96 0.87 -1.33
C LEU A 55 -2.68 -0.13 -2.45
N ALA A 56 -3.45 -1.21 -2.50
CA ALA A 56 -3.44 -2.17 -3.61
C ALA A 56 -4.76 -2.94 -3.68
N PHE A 57 -5.14 -3.34 -4.89
CA PHE A 57 -6.28 -4.24 -5.12
C PHE A 57 -5.87 -5.72 -4.95
N SER A 58 -6.84 -6.57 -4.60
CA SER A 58 -6.73 -8.02 -4.78
C SER A 58 -6.57 -8.38 -6.26
N PRO A 59 -6.07 -9.59 -6.61
CA PRO A 59 -5.87 -9.98 -8.01
C PRO A 59 -7.13 -9.94 -8.86
N ASP A 60 -8.29 -10.22 -8.26
CA ASP A 60 -9.63 -10.16 -8.88
C ASP A 60 -10.29 -8.78 -8.79
N GLU A 61 -9.60 -7.80 -8.21
CA GLU A 61 -10.06 -6.43 -7.96
C GLU A 61 -11.36 -6.32 -7.13
N SER A 62 -11.77 -7.39 -6.45
CA SER A 62 -12.95 -7.40 -5.58
C SER A 62 -12.72 -6.73 -4.23
N LYS A 63 -11.46 -6.53 -3.84
CA LYS A 63 -11.06 -5.89 -2.59
C LYS A 63 -10.02 -4.80 -2.83
N LEU A 64 -10.08 -3.76 -2.01
CA LEU A 64 -9.01 -2.75 -1.90
C LEU A 64 -8.45 -2.80 -0.49
N TYR A 65 -7.14 -2.96 -0.38
CA TYR A 65 -6.40 -2.85 0.87
C TYR A 65 -5.81 -1.45 0.97
N VAL A 66 -5.88 -0.83 2.16
CA VAL A 66 -5.33 0.52 2.40
C VAL A 66 -4.69 0.58 3.78
N VAL A 67 -3.48 1.10 3.88
CA VAL A 67 -2.83 1.38 5.17
C VAL A 67 -3.49 2.58 5.85
N GLU A 68 -3.98 2.41 7.07
CA GLU A 68 -4.43 3.48 7.96
C GLU A 68 -3.29 3.87 8.90
N ALA A 69 -2.55 4.92 8.53
CA ALA A 69 -1.29 5.27 9.21
C ALA A 69 -1.47 6.15 10.47
N ALA A 70 -2.67 6.64 10.74
CA ALA A 70 -2.96 7.42 11.95
C ALA A 70 -3.14 6.53 13.21
N LEU A 71 -3.40 5.25 13.04
CA LEU A 71 -3.55 4.29 14.13
C LEU A 71 -2.19 3.89 14.72
N ASN A 72 -2.17 3.54 16.00
CA ASN A 72 -0.99 3.01 16.67
C ASN A 72 -1.39 1.80 17.53
N PRO A 73 -1.02 0.57 17.14
CA PRO A 73 -0.27 0.23 15.92
C PRO A 73 -1.06 0.53 14.63
N ARG A 74 -0.35 0.70 13.51
CA ARG A 74 -0.97 0.88 12.20
C ARG A 74 -1.78 -0.35 11.77
N VAL A 75 -2.77 -0.13 10.93
CA VAL A 75 -3.64 -1.19 10.43
C VAL A 75 -3.70 -1.13 8.92
N ILE A 76 -3.66 -2.29 8.26
CA ILE A 76 -4.10 -2.39 6.87
C ILE A 76 -5.58 -2.72 6.90
N GLN A 77 -6.40 -1.80 6.41
CA GLN A 77 -7.84 -1.99 6.25
C GLN A 77 -8.13 -2.67 4.91
N VAL A 78 -9.23 -3.41 4.87
CA VAL A 78 -9.77 -3.95 3.62
C VAL A 78 -11.18 -3.43 3.39
N PHE A 79 -11.48 -3.10 2.14
CA PHE A 79 -12.80 -2.74 1.65
C PHE A 79 -13.25 -3.74 0.61
N ASP A 80 -14.55 -3.97 0.51
CA ASP A 80 -15.15 -4.63 -0.63
C ASP A 80 -15.36 -3.59 -1.75
N VAL A 81 -14.99 -3.93 -2.97
CA VAL A 81 -15.18 -3.10 -4.16
C VAL A 81 -16.56 -3.41 -4.73
N THR A 82 -17.39 -2.40 -4.85
CA THR A 82 -18.80 -2.52 -5.24
C THR A 82 -19.14 -1.60 -6.42
N ASP A 83 -20.39 -1.61 -6.84
CA ASP A 83 -20.94 -0.72 -7.88
C ASP A 83 -20.10 -0.75 -9.18
N ASN A 84 -19.91 -1.97 -9.71
CA ASN A 84 -19.09 -2.22 -10.90
C ASN A 84 -17.64 -1.69 -10.78
N GLY A 85 -17.07 -1.77 -9.58
CA GLY A 85 -15.68 -1.41 -9.37
C GLY A 85 -15.42 0.08 -9.09
N THR A 86 -16.47 0.85 -8.76
CA THR A 86 -16.34 2.31 -8.58
C THR A 86 -16.50 2.80 -7.14
N LYS A 87 -17.05 1.96 -6.24
CA LYS A 87 -17.28 2.30 -4.83
C LYS A 87 -16.65 1.31 -3.87
N LEU A 88 -16.48 1.74 -2.64
CA LEU A 88 -15.97 0.94 -1.53
C LEU A 88 -17.05 0.77 -0.46
N ALA A 89 -17.10 -0.42 0.13
CA ALA A 89 -18.01 -0.75 1.23
C ALA A 89 -17.35 -1.68 2.24
N ASN A 90 -18.01 -1.93 3.37
CA ASN A 90 -17.64 -2.95 4.36
C ASN A 90 -16.19 -2.83 4.85
N LYS A 91 -15.75 -1.61 5.20
CA LYS A 91 -14.43 -1.39 5.83
C LYS A 91 -14.25 -2.28 7.05
N ARG A 92 -13.11 -2.98 7.12
CA ARG A 92 -12.73 -3.81 8.26
C ARG A 92 -11.23 -3.97 8.38
N PRO A 93 -10.68 -4.17 9.60
CA PRO A 93 -9.27 -4.50 9.77
C PRO A 93 -8.92 -5.81 9.04
N PHE A 94 -7.79 -5.82 8.36
CA PHE A 94 -7.24 -7.00 7.69
C PHE A 94 -5.93 -7.44 8.34
N ILE A 95 -4.99 -6.52 8.54
CA ILE A 95 -3.73 -6.78 9.24
C ILE A 95 -3.57 -5.72 10.32
N ASN A 96 -3.45 -6.15 11.57
CA ASN A 96 -3.02 -5.29 12.67
C ASN A 96 -1.50 -5.43 12.78
N ALA A 97 -0.78 -4.33 12.64
CA ALA A 97 0.65 -4.34 12.86
C ALA A 97 0.96 -4.62 14.34
N GLU A 98 2.09 -5.28 14.58
CA GLU A 98 2.64 -5.40 15.93
C GLU A 98 3.10 -4.03 16.47
N PRO A 99 3.34 -3.89 17.78
CA PRO A 99 3.88 -2.66 18.34
C PRO A 99 5.17 -2.23 17.64
N GLY A 100 5.21 -0.99 17.16
CA GLY A 100 6.31 -0.47 16.34
C GLY A 100 6.28 -0.88 14.86
N GLY A 101 5.33 -1.73 14.46
CA GLY A 101 5.12 -2.11 13.08
C GLY A 101 4.54 -0.95 12.25
N THR A 102 5.15 -0.66 11.13
CA THR A 102 4.81 0.50 10.31
C THR A 102 4.68 0.10 8.84
N PRO A 103 3.56 -0.56 8.46
CA PRO A 103 3.26 -0.80 7.06
C PRO A 103 3.25 0.51 6.27
N ASP A 104 3.81 0.47 5.07
CA ASP A 104 3.91 1.62 4.16
C ASP A 104 3.38 1.25 2.77
N GLY A 105 4.10 1.49 1.68
CA GLY A 105 3.72 1.05 0.35
C GLY A 105 3.78 -0.47 0.19
N PHE A 106 2.85 -1.06 -0.53
CA PHE A 106 2.80 -2.50 -0.74
C PHE A 106 2.23 -2.88 -2.12
N ARG A 107 2.44 -4.15 -2.49
CA ARG A 107 1.87 -4.74 -3.71
C ARG A 107 1.31 -6.13 -3.41
N VAL A 108 0.41 -6.58 -4.28
CA VAL A 108 -0.19 -7.90 -4.20
C VAL A 108 0.36 -8.77 -5.34
N ASP A 109 0.66 -10.03 -5.05
CA ASP A 109 1.06 -11.00 -6.06
C ASP A 109 -0.14 -11.76 -6.65
N VAL A 110 0.09 -12.60 -7.64
CA VAL A 110 -0.97 -13.35 -8.35
C VAL A 110 -1.69 -14.37 -7.46
N ASP A 111 -1.07 -14.77 -6.34
CA ASP A 111 -1.66 -15.69 -5.35
C ASP A 111 -2.43 -14.92 -4.26
N GLY A 112 -2.45 -13.57 -4.34
CA GLY A 112 -3.14 -12.70 -3.39
C GLY A 112 -2.34 -12.37 -2.14
N ASN A 113 -1.04 -12.71 -2.08
CA ASN A 113 -0.20 -12.35 -0.95
C ASN A 113 0.17 -10.85 -1.02
N LEU A 114 0.14 -10.19 0.14
CA LEU A 114 0.54 -8.79 0.29
C LEU A 114 2.03 -8.72 0.64
N TRP A 115 2.80 -8.02 -0.18
CA TRP A 115 4.23 -7.73 0.00
C TRP A 115 4.36 -6.28 0.46
N CYS A 116 4.58 -6.09 1.76
CA CYS A 116 4.45 -4.79 2.42
C CYS A 116 5.82 -4.24 2.81
N GLY A 117 6.15 -3.04 2.33
CA GLY A 117 7.25 -2.25 2.89
C GLY A 117 6.99 -1.99 4.37
N TRP A 118 8.04 -2.12 5.19
CA TRP A 118 7.92 -2.11 6.65
C TRP A 118 9.11 -1.44 7.31
N GLY A 119 8.89 -0.92 8.53
CA GLY A 119 9.95 -0.42 9.37
C GLY A 119 9.96 1.09 9.58
N MET A 120 10.65 1.53 10.62
CA MET A 120 10.91 2.95 10.96
C MET A 120 12.32 3.13 11.52
N GLY A 121 13.32 2.36 11.05
CA GLY A 121 14.69 2.39 11.56
C GLY A 121 14.91 1.42 12.71
N ASN A 122 14.19 0.32 12.73
CA ASN A 122 14.38 -0.80 13.65
C ASN A 122 14.87 -2.01 12.87
N GLU A 123 16.13 -2.42 13.09
CA GLU A 123 16.78 -3.54 12.40
C GLU A 123 15.97 -4.85 12.42
N GLN A 124 15.14 -5.06 13.44
CA GLN A 124 14.32 -6.27 13.58
C GLN A 124 13.02 -6.19 12.77
N GLN A 125 12.65 -5.00 12.30
CA GLN A 125 11.39 -4.74 11.59
C GLN A 125 11.60 -4.12 10.21
N ASP A 126 12.80 -3.61 9.92
CA ASP A 126 13.09 -2.95 8.65
C ASP A 126 13.19 -3.96 7.51
N GLY A 127 12.37 -3.77 6.48
CA GLY A 127 12.37 -4.67 5.34
C GLY A 127 11.02 -4.82 4.65
N VAL A 128 10.70 -6.03 4.23
CA VAL A 128 9.43 -6.36 3.57
C VAL A 128 8.77 -7.52 4.29
N LYS A 129 7.55 -7.33 4.80
CA LYS A 129 6.73 -8.40 5.36
C LYS A 129 5.76 -8.93 4.32
N VAL A 130 5.58 -10.25 4.29
CA VAL A 130 4.69 -10.91 3.36
C VAL A 130 3.56 -11.57 4.14
N PHE A 131 2.32 -11.30 3.72
CA PHE A 131 1.12 -11.85 4.33
C PHE A 131 0.31 -12.61 3.28
N ASP A 132 -0.26 -13.74 3.66
CA ASP A 132 -1.16 -14.51 2.80
C ASP A 132 -2.54 -13.81 2.64
N PRO A 133 -3.43 -14.32 1.76
CA PRO A 133 -4.77 -13.73 1.55
C PRO A 133 -5.68 -13.75 2.79
N THR A 134 -5.29 -14.42 3.87
CA THR A 134 -6.01 -14.42 5.16
C THR A 134 -5.45 -13.38 6.13
N GLY A 135 -4.36 -12.70 5.78
CA GLY A 135 -3.65 -11.74 6.64
C GLY A 135 -2.62 -12.38 7.58
N LYS A 136 -2.33 -13.68 7.41
CA LYS A 136 -1.32 -14.38 8.19
C LYS A 136 0.08 -14.05 7.65
N PRO A 137 1.06 -13.69 8.52
CA PRO A 137 2.44 -13.47 8.06
C PRO A 137 3.05 -14.80 7.62
N ILE A 138 3.65 -14.80 6.41
CA ILE A 138 4.28 -15.98 5.78
C ILE A 138 5.74 -15.76 5.42
N GLY A 139 6.26 -14.53 5.47
CA GLY A 139 7.64 -14.24 5.13
C GLY A 139 8.09 -12.86 5.59
N PHE A 140 9.42 -12.73 5.70
CA PHE A 140 10.08 -11.46 5.98
C PHE A 140 11.41 -11.38 5.23
N ILE A 141 11.62 -10.29 4.52
CA ILE A 141 12.88 -9.95 3.87
C ILE A 141 13.50 -8.83 4.70
N ALA A 142 14.50 -9.16 5.51
CA ALA A 142 15.22 -8.18 6.29
C ALA A 142 16.06 -7.28 5.38
N LEU A 143 16.00 -5.97 5.61
CA LEU A 143 16.85 -4.98 4.97
C LEU A 143 17.61 -4.19 6.05
N PRO A 144 18.77 -3.60 5.71
CA PRO A 144 19.54 -2.80 6.67
C PRO A 144 18.90 -1.42 6.96
N GLU A 145 17.76 -1.13 6.36
CA GLU A 145 17.01 0.11 6.48
C GLU A 145 15.52 -0.10 6.17
N ARG A 146 14.66 0.81 6.64
CA ARG A 146 13.22 0.72 6.38
C ARG A 146 12.92 0.65 4.88
N CYS A 147 11.90 -0.09 4.51
CA CYS A 147 11.40 -0.16 3.15
C CYS A 147 10.08 0.65 3.04
N ALA A 148 10.10 1.71 2.24
CA ALA A 148 8.95 2.57 2.07
C ALA A 148 7.96 2.04 1.03
N ASN A 149 8.43 1.34 0.00
CA ASN A 149 7.56 0.84 -1.06
C ASN A 149 8.20 -0.34 -1.80
N VAL A 150 7.38 -1.13 -2.47
CA VAL A 150 7.82 -2.24 -3.29
C VAL A 150 7.12 -2.23 -4.64
N CYS A 151 7.74 -2.81 -5.66
CA CYS A 151 7.08 -3.12 -6.91
C CYS A 151 7.64 -4.40 -7.53
N PHE A 152 6.80 -5.13 -8.26
CA PHE A 152 7.21 -6.25 -9.09
C PHE A 152 7.56 -5.77 -10.48
N GLY A 153 8.70 -6.20 -11.01
CA GLY A 153 9.17 -5.82 -12.33
C GLY A 153 9.88 -6.94 -13.07
N GLY A 154 10.49 -6.57 -14.20
CA GLY A 154 11.08 -7.51 -15.14
C GLY A 154 10.04 -8.16 -16.06
N VAL A 155 10.52 -8.83 -17.12
CA VAL A 155 9.66 -9.44 -18.14
C VAL A 155 8.63 -10.42 -17.56
N LYS A 156 9.04 -11.19 -16.55
CA LYS A 156 8.18 -12.16 -15.86
C LYS A 156 7.46 -11.58 -14.63
N ARG A 157 7.65 -10.29 -14.29
CA ARG A 157 7.11 -9.66 -13.07
C ARG A 157 7.41 -10.43 -11.79
N ASN A 158 8.52 -11.14 -11.73
CA ASN A 158 8.99 -11.93 -10.60
C ASN A 158 10.26 -11.37 -9.96
N ARG A 159 10.66 -10.15 -10.31
CA ARG A 159 11.73 -9.41 -9.64
C ARG A 159 11.09 -8.36 -8.74
N LEU A 160 11.21 -8.55 -7.43
CA LEU A 160 10.76 -7.59 -6.44
C LEU A 160 11.82 -6.48 -6.31
N PHE A 161 11.41 -5.25 -6.52
CA PHE A 161 12.19 -4.05 -6.20
C PHE A 161 11.67 -3.46 -4.90
N MET A 162 12.59 -3.06 -4.03
CA MET A 162 12.31 -2.54 -2.68
C MET A 162 12.97 -1.18 -2.54
N ALA A 163 12.14 -0.13 -2.49
CA ALA A 163 12.60 1.25 -2.31
C ALA A 163 12.76 1.51 -0.81
N ALA A 164 14.00 1.53 -0.36
CA ALA A 164 14.35 1.79 1.03
C ALA A 164 14.81 3.24 1.24
N SER A 165 15.26 3.60 2.46
CA SER A 165 15.57 4.99 2.81
C SER A 165 16.66 5.62 1.94
N HIS A 166 17.71 4.85 1.60
CA HIS A 166 18.88 5.34 0.87
C HIS A 166 19.17 4.51 -0.38
N SER A 167 18.59 3.32 -0.49
CA SER A 167 18.96 2.32 -1.49
C SER A 167 17.73 1.71 -2.17
N VAL A 168 17.94 1.16 -3.35
CA VAL A 168 16.97 0.29 -4.02
C VAL A 168 17.55 -1.12 -4.04
N TYR A 169 16.85 -2.03 -3.38
CA TYR A 169 17.19 -3.45 -3.38
C TYR A 169 16.34 -4.21 -4.37
N SER A 170 16.81 -5.36 -4.82
CA SER A 170 15.98 -6.26 -5.62
C SER A 170 16.38 -7.71 -5.45
N LEU A 171 15.40 -8.59 -5.56
CA LEU A 171 15.61 -10.04 -5.61
C LEU A 171 14.57 -10.70 -6.52
N TYR A 172 14.86 -11.92 -6.98
CA TYR A 172 13.90 -12.74 -7.68
C TYR A 172 13.11 -13.57 -6.67
N VAL A 173 11.81 -13.67 -6.91
CA VAL A 173 10.86 -14.44 -6.09
C VAL A 173 10.15 -15.51 -6.93
N ASN A 174 9.58 -16.53 -6.27
CA ASN A 174 8.87 -17.63 -6.93
C ASN A 174 7.38 -17.33 -7.22
N THR A 175 7.01 -16.06 -7.22
CA THR A 175 5.68 -15.59 -7.60
C THR A 175 5.80 -14.42 -8.57
N GLN A 176 4.68 -13.88 -9.02
CA GLN A 176 4.60 -12.74 -9.93
C GLN A 176 3.69 -11.68 -9.36
N GLY A 177 4.04 -10.41 -9.56
CA GLY A 177 3.12 -9.31 -9.27
C GLY A 177 1.90 -9.32 -10.18
N VAL A 178 0.76 -8.84 -9.67
CA VAL A 178 -0.44 -8.62 -10.48
C VAL A 178 -0.15 -7.62 -11.61
N LYS A 179 -0.77 -7.82 -12.78
CA LYS A 179 -0.64 -6.89 -13.90
C LYS A 179 -1.31 -5.57 -13.54
N GLY A 180 -0.57 -4.46 -13.64
CA GLY A 180 -1.09 -3.12 -13.33
C GLY A 180 -0.94 -2.69 -11.87
N GLY A 181 -0.43 -3.59 -10.98
CA GLY A 181 -0.17 -3.31 -9.56
C GLY A 181 1.18 -2.69 -9.28
#